data_69792261e735dae7965cea805a0a84ec
#
_entry.id   69792261e735dae7965cea805a0a84ec
#
_cell.length_a   1.000
_cell.length_b   1.000
_cell.length_c   1.000
_cell.angle_alpha   90.00
_cell.angle_beta   90.00
_cell.angle_gamma   90.00
#
_symmetry.space_group_name_H-M   'P 1'
#
loop_
_entity.id
_entity.type
_entity.pdbx_description
1 polymer ?
#
loop_
_entity_poly.entity_id
_entity_poly.type
_entity_poly.pdbx_seq_one_letter_code
_entity_poly.pdbx_strand_id
1 'polypeptide(L)'
;MIAVLFIALGILVVAFVAVWVIEVRRHPDTPDPGAPDAERVAVGFFANFFDALGIGSFATSTTYFRFRKLVRDELIPGTLNVGHCLPTVTQAFIGIAVIAVDFLTLVLMIAAAVAGSWFGAGIVARMPRRAIQNGMGIALLLAALFMFLSVTGFMPSGSLMVRAGGTSLRAEAVRTSPATEHLAAGTTLELVNAGREWCKVKDPTTSVEGFVQTASVDGIVLGVRGLLLAVALVGSFFLGSIMPLGIGYYAPCMVLVTLVGMNPRAAFPIMMGACAFLMPVAGIEFVQKKRYSLRGAAGLAAGGIFGSALALLVVKSLPLYWVKWLVTAVVVYTGISLLNTAAREKRTAASVS
;
A
#
# COMPACT_ATOMS: atom_id res chain seq x y z
N MET A 1 7.07 17.98 13.52
CA MET A 1 6.89 17.74 12.08
C MET A 1 5.93 16.56 11.83
N ILE A 2 6.14 15.36 12.34
CA ILE A 2 5.21 14.21 12.17
C ILE A 2 3.81 14.51 12.72
N ALA A 3 3.70 15.23 13.87
CA ALA A 3 2.41 15.63 14.42
C ALA A 3 1.55 16.48 13.46
N VAL A 4 2.19 17.38 12.70
CA VAL A 4 1.49 18.19 11.69
C VAL A 4 0.90 17.31 10.58
N LEU A 5 1.65 16.30 10.14
CA LEU A 5 1.18 15.32 9.15
C LEU A 5 -0.03 14.52 9.68
N PHE A 6 0.02 14.09 10.93
CA PHE A 6 -1.11 13.37 11.54
C PHE A 6 -2.33 14.25 11.77
N ILE A 7 -2.15 15.52 12.13
CA ILE A 7 -3.26 16.48 12.24
C ILE A 7 -3.91 16.69 10.85
N ALA A 8 -3.09 16.92 9.82
CA ALA A 8 -3.57 17.08 8.45
C ALA A 8 -4.34 15.83 7.97
N LEU A 9 -3.83 14.64 8.27
CA LEU A 9 -4.50 13.37 7.97
C LEU A 9 -5.85 13.26 8.71
N GLY A 10 -5.89 13.60 10.01
CA GLY A 10 -7.10 13.60 10.80
C GLY A 10 -8.18 14.53 10.24
N ILE A 11 -7.79 15.76 9.87
CA ILE A 11 -8.72 16.73 9.24
C ILE A 11 -9.27 16.18 7.92
N LEU A 12 -8.41 15.61 7.08
CA LEU A 12 -8.81 15.06 5.78
C LEU A 12 -9.77 13.87 5.94
N VAL A 13 -9.51 12.99 6.92
CA VAL A 13 -10.40 11.85 7.22
C VAL A 13 -11.74 12.30 7.72
N VAL A 14 -11.79 13.28 8.62
CA VAL A 14 -13.06 13.87 9.10
C VAL A 14 -13.84 14.48 7.94
N ALA A 15 -13.18 15.22 7.07
CA ALA A 15 -13.80 15.79 5.88
C ALA A 15 -14.35 14.68 4.94
N PHE A 16 -13.59 13.64 4.69
CA PHE A 16 -14.03 12.48 3.90
C PHE A 16 -15.27 11.81 4.49
N VAL A 17 -15.24 11.47 5.78
CA VAL A 17 -16.36 10.81 6.46
C VAL A 17 -17.60 11.73 6.46
N ALA A 18 -17.42 13.03 6.70
CA ALA A 18 -18.51 13.99 6.64
C ALA A 18 -19.15 14.04 5.24
N VAL A 19 -18.35 14.14 4.19
CA VAL A 19 -18.84 14.11 2.80
C VAL A 19 -19.56 12.78 2.52
N TRP A 20 -18.97 11.64 2.89
CA TRP A 20 -19.57 10.34 2.68
C TRP A 20 -20.94 10.22 3.35
N VAL A 21 -21.04 10.59 4.62
CA VAL A 21 -22.31 10.54 5.38
C VAL A 21 -23.34 11.49 4.81
N ILE A 22 -22.94 12.72 4.44
CA ILE A 22 -23.84 13.71 3.86
C ILE A 22 -24.40 13.23 2.51
N GLU A 23 -23.53 12.72 1.63
CA GLU A 23 -23.95 12.25 0.30
C GLU A 23 -24.87 11.02 0.40
N VAL A 24 -24.57 10.07 1.29
CA VAL A 24 -25.44 8.90 1.53
C VAL A 24 -26.84 9.33 2.02
N ARG A 25 -26.90 10.32 2.91
CA ARG A 25 -28.18 10.84 3.45
C ARG A 25 -28.97 11.63 2.40
N ARG A 26 -28.30 12.37 1.53
CA ARG A 26 -28.92 13.18 0.48
C ARG A 26 -29.38 12.36 -0.72
N HIS A 27 -28.72 11.21 -0.94
CA HIS A 27 -28.89 10.40 -2.15
C HIS A 27 -29.20 8.95 -1.80
N PRO A 28 -30.46 8.59 -1.48
CA PRO A 28 -30.87 7.21 -1.19
C PRO A 28 -30.75 6.29 -2.41
N ASP A 29 -30.56 6.85 -3.61
CA ASP A 29 -30.31 6.16 -4.89
C ASP A 29 -28.84 5.73 -5.08
N THR A 30 -27.99 5.86 -4.05
CA THR A 30 -26.61 5.36 -4.08
C THR A 30 -26.57 3.85 -4.40
N PRO A 31 -25.68 3.39 -5.31
CA PRO A 31 -25.63 1.98 -5.71
C PRO A 31 -25.44 1.02 -4.54
N ASP A 32 -26.17 -0.10 -4.55
CA ASP A 32 -26.15 -1.16 -3.54
C ASP A 32 -26.38 -0.61 -2.11
N PRO A 33 -27.56 -0.03 -1.85
CA PRO A 33 -27.88 0.58 -0.57
C PRO A 33 -28.06 -0.45 0.54
N GLY A 34 -27.94 -0.01 1.80
CA GLY A 34 -28.18 -0.84 2.98
C GLY A 34 -26.93 -1.09 3.81
N ALA A 35 -27.14 -1.75 4.95
CA ALA A 35 -26.07 -2.12 5.86
C ALA A 35 -25.19 -3.24 5.27
N PRO A 36 -23.88 -3.26 5.57
CA PRO A 36 -23.00 -4.34 5.14
C PRO A 36 -23.40 -5.67 5.78
N ASP A 37 -23.29 -6.74 5.03
CA ASP A 37 -23.44 -8.09 5.54
C ASP A 37 -22.11 -8.63 6.11
N ALA A 38 -22.20 -9.74 6.84
CA ALA A 38 -21.04 -10.36 7.48
C ALA A 38 -19.96 -10.77 6.46
N GLU A 39 -20.34 -11.16 5.23
CA GLU A 39 -19.41 -11.54 4.18
C GLU A 39 -18.54 -10.34 3.75
N ARG A 40 -19.14 -9.18 3.49
CA ARG A 40 -18.40 -7.95 3.11
C ARG A 40 -17.51 -7.43 4.24
N VAL A 41 -17.97 -7.55 5.49
CA VAL A 41 -17.17 -7.21 6.68
C VAL A 41 -15.98 -8.15 6.81
N ALA A 42 -16.17 -9.46 6.62
CA ALA A 42 -15.09 -10.44 6.64
C ALA A 42 -14.05 -10.17 5.54
N VAL A 43 -14.51 -9.85 4.32
CA VAL A 43 -13.60 -9.43 3.23
C VAL A 43 -12.76 -8.21 3.64
N GLY A 44 -13.40 -7.20 4.23
CA GLY A 44 -12.72 -6.02 4.75
C GLY A 44 -11.66 -6.38 5.78
N PHE A 45 -12.02 -7.23 6.75
CA PHE A 45 -11.11 -7.69 7.79
C PHE A 45 -9.88 -8.40 7.21
N PHE A 46 -10.07 -9.46 6.44
CA PHE A 46 -8.96 -10.26 5.93
C PHE A 46 -8.11 -9.50 4.90
N ALA A 47 -8.76 -8.76 3.98
CA ALA A 47 -8.03 -7.98 2.99
C ALA A 47 -7.09 -6.95 3.64
N ASN A 48 -7.57 -6.21 4.63
CA ASN A 48 -6.75 -5.20 5.31
C ASN A 48 -5.80 -5.79 6.36
N PHE A 49 -6.13 -6.94 6.94
CA PHE A 49 -5.17 -7.70 7.74
C PHE A 49 -3.93 -8.08 6.91
N PHE A 50 -4.12 -8.67 5.73
CA PHE A 50 -3.02 -9.03 4.84
C PHE A 50 -2.36 -7.81 4.18
N ASP A 51 -3.10 -6.72 3.96
CA ASP A 51 -2.55 -5.46 3.45
C ASP A 51 -1.50 -4.88 4.39
N ALA A 52 -1.78 -4.84 5.69
CA ALA A 52 -0.83 -4.41 6.71
C ALA A 52 0.44 -5.28 6.75
N LEU A 53 0.38 -6.52 6.25
CA LEU A 53 1.50 -7.43 6.05
C LEU A 53 2.20 -7.27 4.68
N GLY A 54 1.78 -6.29 3.86
CA GLY A 54 2.37 -5.97 2.57
C GLY A 54 1.87 -6.81 1.39
N ILE A 55 0.71 -7.49 1.51
CA ILE A 55 0.13 -8.30 0.42
C ILE A 55 -0.73 -7.46 -0.52
N GLY A 56 -1.31 -6.34 -0.03
CA GLY A 56 -2.15 -5.45 -0.82
C GLY A 56 -3.65 -5.80 -0.72
N SER A 57 -4.47 -4.85 -0.25
CA SER A 57 -5.92 -5.02 -0.07
C SER A 57 -6.71 -4.94 -1.37
N PHE A 58 -6.24 -4.16 -2.33
CA PHE A 58 -6.96 -3.92 -3.57
C PHE A 58 -7.10 -5.17 -4.42
N ALA A 59 -6.00 -5.90 -4.63
CA ALA A 59 -5.99 -7.13 -5.42
C ALA A 59 -6.86 -8.22 -4.79
N THR A 60 -6.74 -8.42 -3.49
CA THR A 60 -7.49 -9.43 -2.74
C THR A 60 -8.99 -9.14 -2.73
N SER A 61 -9.39 -7.90 -2.43
CA SER A 61 -10.79 -7.47 -2.42
C SER A 61 -11.42 -7.51 -3.81
N THR A 62 -10.71 -7.03 -4.85
CA THR A 62 -11.18 -7.10 -6.24
C THR A 62 -11.46 -8.54 -6.64
N THR A 63 -10.52 -9.43 -6.36
CA THR A 63 -10.63 -10.84 -6.70
C THR A 63 -11.84 -11.47 -6.02
N TYR A 64 -12.03 -11.25 -4.74
CA TYR A 64 -13.15 -11.80 -3.99
C TYR A 64 -14.50 -11.24 -4.46
N PHE A 65 -14.62 -9.92 -4.59
CA PHE A 65 -15.84 -9.27 -5.05
C PHE A 65 -16.28 -9.76 -6.42
N ARG A 66 -15.31 -9.98 -7.30
CA ARG A 66 -15.58 -10.49 -8.63
C ARG A 66 -15.97 -11.98 -8.62
N PHE A 67 -15.25 -12.81 -7.87
CA PHE A 67 -15.54 -14.24 -7.73
C PHE A 67 -16.93 -14.47 -7.18
N ARG A 68 -17.33 -13.75 -6.14
CA ARG A 68 -18.64 -13.82 -5.50
C ARG A 68 -19.72 -12.97 -6.17
N LYS A 69 -19.36 -12.15 -7.17
CA LYS A 69 -20.25 -11.18 -7.85
C LYS A 69 -20.93 -10.22 -6.87
N LEU A 70 -20.25 -9.82 -5.80
CA LEU A 70 -20.79 -8.97 -4.75
C LEU A 70 -20.89 -7.50 -5.16
N VAL A 71 -20.03 -7.05 -6.08
CA VAL A 71 -19.97 -5.68 -6.59
C VAL A 71 -19.81 -5.73 -8.11
N ARG A 72 -20.52 -4.86 -8.83
CA ARG A 72 -20.39 -4.73 -10.29
C ARG A 72 -19.00 -4.19 -10.64
N ASP A 73 -18.39 -4.69 -11.72
CA ASP A 73 -17.00 -4.38 -12.11
C ASP A 73 -16.74 -2.87 -12.20
N GLU A 74 -17.70 -2.10 -12.73
CA GLU A 74 -17.58 -0.63 -12.86
C GLU A 74 -17.64 0.14 -11.54
N LEU A 75 -18.10 -0.49 -10.47
CA LEU A 75 -18.17 0.09 -9.12
C LEU A 75 -17.00 -0.33 -8.24
N ILE A 76 -16.26 -1.38 -8.61
CA ILE A 76 -15.16 -1.93 -7.80
C ILE A 76 -14.10 -0.83 -7.49
N PRO A 77 -13.59 -0.05 -8.46
CA PRO A 77 -12.57 0.97 -8.17
C PRO A 77 -13.00 1.95 -7.07
N GLY A 78 -14.21 2.50 -7.18
CA GLY A 78 -14.74 3.41 -6.17
C GLY A 78 -14.98 2.73 -4.83
N THR A 79 -15.51 1.49 -4.85
CA THR A 79 -15.74 0.71 -3.61
C THR A 79 -14.46 0.46 -2.85
N LEU A 80 -13.35 0.16 -3.54
CA LEU A 80 -12.05 -0.03 -2.93
C LEU A 80 -11.50 1.27 -2.33
N ASN A 81 -11.54 2.36 -3.10
CA ASN A 81 -11.02 3.66 -2.64
C ASN A 81 -11.80 4.21 -1.43
N VAL A 82 -13.13 4.05 -1.42
CA VAL A 82 -13.96 4.47 -0.29
C VAL A 82 -13.81 3.52 0.90
N GLY A 83 -13.88 2.21 0.66
CA GLY A 83 -13.92 1.19 1.72
C GLY A 83 -12.60 0.96 2.44
N HIS A 84 -11.47 1.00 1.74
CA HIS A 84 -10.15 0.83 2.36
C HIS A 84 -9.56 2.14 2.91
N CYS A 85 -10.24 3.28 2.76
CA CYS A 85 -9.76 4.57 3.24
C CYS A 85 -9.45 4.55 4.74
N LEU A 86 -10.43 4.21 5.58
CA LEU A 86 -10.25 4.20 7.03
C LEU A 86 -9.23 3.16 7.53
N PRO A 87 -9.26 1.90 7.02
CA PRO A 87 -8.22 0.92 7.34
C PRO A 87 -6.80 1.39 7.02
N THR A 88 -6.59 2.01 5.86
CA THR A 88 -5.27 2.50 5.43
C THR A 88 -4.78 3.66 6.30
N VAL A 89 -5.68 4.53 6.74
CA VAL A 89 -5.37 5.57 7.73
C VAL A 89 -4.87 4.95 9.03
N THR A 90 -5.52 3.89 9.52
CA THR A 90 -5.08 3.16 10.71
C THR A 90 -3.66 2.62 10.55
N GLN A 91 -3.34 2.06 9.36
CA GLN A 91 -1.99 1.58 9.04
C GLN A 91 -0.96 2.71 8.99
N ALA A 92 -1.32 3.86 8.40
CA ALA A 92 -0.41 5.01 8.25
C ALA A 92 -0.01 5.62 9.59
N PHE A 93 -0.92 5.71 10.55
CA PHE A 93 -0.60 6.20 11.90
C PHE A 93 0.54 5.39 12.54
N ILE A 94 0.57 4.09 12.31
CA ILE A 94 1.58 3.20 12.88
C ILE A 94 2.85 3.17 12.02
N GLY A 95 2.71 3.03 10.69
CA GLY A 95 3.85 2.91 9.77
C GLY A 95 4.75 4.16 9.75
N ILE A 96 4.16 5.36 9.74
CA ILE A 96 4.92 6.63 9.75
C ILE A 96 5.61 6.87 11.11
N ALA A 97 5.04 6.37 12.21
CA ALA A 97 5.61 6.55 13.53
C ALA A 97 6.85 5.66 13.79
N VAL A 98 6.88 4.48 13.17
CA VAL A 98 7.86 3.41 13.49
C VAL A 98 9.07 3.41 12.56
N ILE A 99 8.90 3.73 11.26
CA ILE A 99 9.96 3.59 10.26
C ILE A 99 10.55 4.95 9.91
N ALA A 100 11.87 5.08 10.00
CA ALA A 100 12.58 6.30 9.66
C ALA A 100 12.59 6.55 8.13
N VAL A 101 12.22 7.77 7.74
CA VAL A 101 12.28 8.27 6.37
C VAL A 101 12.60 9.77 6.42
N ASP A 102 13.24 10.27 5.37
CA ASP A 102 13.46 11.72 5.23
C ASP A 102 12.11 12.45 5.08
N PHE A 103 11.87 13.39 5.97
CA PHE A 103 10.57 14.06 6.07
C PHE A 103 10.19 14.84 4.82
N LEU A 104 11.16 15.52 4.19
CA LEU A 104 10.89 16.30 2.97
C LEU A 104 10.53 15.38 1.80
N THR A 105 11.29 14.30 1.61
CA THR A 105 10.99 13.29 0.59
C THR A 105 9.63 12.66 0.83
N LEU A 106 9.32 12.28 2.08
CA LEU A 106 8.02 11.72 2.47
C LEU A 106 6.87 12.64 2.09
N VAL A 107 6.90 13.90 2.56
CA VAL A 107 5.80 14.85 2.36
C VAL A 107 5.60 15.20 0.89
N LEU A 108 6.69 15.42 0.15
CA LEU A 108 6.61 15.77 -1.26
C LEU A 108 6.10 14.58 -2.12
N MET A 109 6.54 13.35 -1.85
CA MET A 109 6.04 12.18 -2.55
C MET A 109 4.57 11.91 -2.23
N ILE A 110 4.13 12.10 -0.97
CA ILE A 110 2.70 12.03 -0.59
C ILE A 110 1.91 13.09 -1.36
N ALA A 111 2.35 14.35 -1.35
CA ALA A 111 1.66 15.44 -2.03
C ALA A 111 1.52 15.19 -3.54
N ALA A 112 2.59 14.70 -4.18
CA ALA A 112 2.58 14.33 -5.59
C ALA A 112 1.59 13.18 -5.88
N ALA A 113 1.57 12.13 -5.03
CA ALA A 113 0.62 11.03 -5.16
C ALA A 113 -0.83 11.48 -4.97
N VAL A 114 -1.10 12.37 -4.02
CA VAL A 114 -2.44 12.96 -3.78
C VAL A 114 -2.91 13.76 -4.99
N ALA A 115 -2.06 14.63 -5.52
CA ALA A 115 -2.36 15.40 -6.73
C ALA A 115 -2.66 14.45 -7.92
N GLY A 116 -1.84 13.42 -8.12
CA GLY A 116 -2.08 12.39 -9.12
C GLY A 116 -3.41 11.68 -8.93
N SER A 117 -3.73 11.27 -7.71
CA SER A 117 -4.97 10.56 -7.38
C SER A 117 -6.23 11.41 -7.63
N TRP A 118 -6.17 12.70 -7.35
CA TRP A 118 -7.27 13.60 -7.65
C TRP A 118 -7.60 13.64 -9.15
N PHE A 119 -6.59 13.77 -10.01
CA PHE A 119 -6.76 13.68 -11.46
C PHE A 119 -7.25 12.30 -11.89
N GLY A 120 -6.61 11.25 -11.39
CA GLY A 120 -6.92 9.86 -11.75
C GLY A 120 -8.32 9.44 -11.36
N ALA A 121 -8.78 9.76 -10.14
CA ALA A 121 -10.12 9.43 -9.68
C ALA A 121 -11.21 10.09 -10.55
N GLY A 122 -11.00 11.35 -10.94
CA GLY A 122 -11.90 12.06 -11.85
C GLY A 122 -12.05 11.37 -13.20
N ILE A 123 -10.98 10.83 -13.75
CA ILE A 123 -10.97 10.08 -15.00
C ILE A 123 -11.63 8.71 -14.81
N VAL A 124 -11.17 7.94 -13.82
CA VAL A 124 -11.65 6.56 -13.56
C VAL A 124 -13.14 6.53 -13.29
N ALA A 125 -13.66 7.50 -12.53
CA ALA A 125 -15.08 7.58 -12.23
C ALA A 125 -15.99 7.83 -13.47
N ARG A 126 -15.40 8.24 -14.60
CA ARG A 126 -16.09 8.44 -15.89
C ARG A 126 -15.82 7.34 -16.91
N MET A 127 -14.90 6.42 -16.61
CA MET A 127 -14.50 5.37 -17.55
C MET A 127 -15.64 4.36 -17.80
N PRO A 128 -15.78 3.86 -19.02
CA PRO A 128 -16.73 2.79 -19.32
C PRO A 128 -16.24 1.46 -18.68
N ARG A 129 -17.20 0.58 -18.37
CA ARG A 129 -16.96 -0.73 -17.70
C ARG A 129 -15.78 -1.50 -18.30
N ARG A 130 -15.70 -1.55 -19.64
CA ARG A 130 -14.65 -2.29 -20.34
C ARG A 130 -13.24 -1.72 -20.12
N ALA A 131 -13.12 -0.39 -20.10
CA ALA A 131 -11.82 0.26 -19.80
C ALA A 131 -11.38 -0.02 -18.36
N ILE A 132 -12.34 -0.03 -17.42
CA ILE A 132 -12.10 -0.41 -16.02
C ILE A 132 -11.66 -1.88 -15.94
N GLN A 133 -12.34 -2.82 -16.61
CA GLN A 133 -11.97 -4.24 -16.62
C GLN A 133 -10.54 -4.47 -17.18
N ASN A 134 -10.17 -3.79 -18.27
CA ASN A 134 -8.82 -3.86 -18.84
C ASN A 134 -7.79 -3.29 -17.86
N GLY A 135 -8.04 -2.10 -17.33
CA GLY A 135 -7.13 -1.45 -16.38
C GLY A 135 -6.92 -2.28 -15.12
N MET A 136 -8.00 -2.77 -14.51
CA MET A 136 -7.94 -3.65 -13.32
C MET A 136 -7.25 -4.98 -13.64
N GLY A 137 -7.47 -5.57 -14.81
CA GLY A 137 -6.83 -6.81 -15.23
C GLY A 137 -5.32 -6.65 -15.34
N ILE A 138 -4.85 -5.59 -16.01
CA ILE A 138 -3.42 -5.25 -16.09
C ILE A 138 -2.85 -4.98 -14.70
N ALA A 139 -3.59 -4.20 -13.88
CA ALA A 139 -3.20 -3.88 -12.52
C ALA A 139 -2.96 -5.12 -11.65
N LEU A 140 -3.89 -6.07 -11.70
CA LEU A 140 -3.79 -7.32 -10.95
C LEU A 140 -2.60 -8.17 -11.42
N LEU A 141 -2.32 -8.23 -12.73
CA LEU A 141 -1.17 -8.96 -13.25
C LEU A 141 0.15 -8.30 -12.80
N LEU A 142 0.22 -6.98 -12.79
CA LEU A 142 1.37 -6.26 -12.24
C LEU A 142 1.53 -6.52 -10.74
N ALA A 143 0.45 -6.45 -9.96
CA ALA A 143 0.48 -6.77 -8.53
C ALA A 143 0.96 -8.21 -8.29
N ALA A 144 0.47 -9.18 -9.06
CA ALA A 144 0.89 -10.58 -8.99
C ALA A 144 2.39 -10.75 -9.33
N LEU A 145 2.89 -10.04 -10.35
CA LEU A 145 4.31 -10.02 -10.70
C LEU A 145 5.16 -9.51 -9.53
N PHE A 146 4.75 -8.41 -8.89
CA PHE A 146 5.47 -7.88 -7.72
C PHE A 146 5.44 -8.85 -6.54
N MET A 147 4.29 -9.48 -6.29
CA MET A 147 4.20 -10.50 -5.24
C MET A 147 5.12 -11.69 -5.53
N PHE A 148 5.17 -12.14 -6.77
CA PHE A 148 6.08 -13.20 -7.23
C PHE A 148 7.55 -12.80 -7.01
N LEU A 149 7.96 -11.62 -7.45
CA LEU A 149 9.33 -11.11 -7.25
C LEU A 149 9.67 -10.96 -5.75
N SER A 150 8.69 -10.56 -4.92
CA SER A 150 8.87 -10.47 -3.47
C SER A 150 9.05 -11.83 -2.80
N VAL A 151 8.35 -12.87 -3.27
CA VAL A 151 8.43 -14.22 -2.70
C VAL A 151 9.68 -14.96 -3.15
N THR A 152 10.13 -14.71 -4.39
CA THR A 152 11.33 -15.35 -4.97
C THR A 152 12.65 -14.67 -4.56
N GLY A 153 12.58 -13.57 -3.78
CA GLY A 153 13.78 -12.86 -3.31
C GLY A 153 14.44 -11.96 -4.35
N PHE A 154 13.82 -11.76 -5.52
CA PHE A 154 14.31 -10.82 -6.53
C PHE A 154 14.12 -9.34 -6.16
N MET A 155 13.32 -9.05 -5.12
CA MET A 155 13.22 -7.68 -4.58
C MET A 155 14.49 -7.36 -3.78
N PRO A 156 15.12 -6.20 -4.03
CA PRO A 156 16.29 -5.80 -3.26
C PRO A 156 15.93 -5.72 -1.77
N SER A 157 16.58 -6.53 -0.96
CA SER A 157 16.62 -6.32 0.49
C SER A 157 17.50 -5.11 0.76
N GLY A 158 17.08 -4.23 1.67
CA GLY A 158 17.92 -3.08 2.06
C GLY A 158 19.18 -3.56 2.75
N SER A 159 20.23 -3.86 1.98
CA SER A 159 21.54 -4.22 2.51
C SER A 159 22.26 -2.97 3.00
N LEU A 160 22.90 -3.10 4.15
CA LEU A 160 23.80 -2.12 4.74
C LEU A 160 25.21 -2.67 4.70
N MET A 161 26.20 -1.79 4.62
CA MET A 161 27.60 -2.15 4.73
C MET A 161 28.21 -1.52 5.97
N VAL A 162 28.91 -2.30 6.76
CA VAL A 162 29.65 -1.81 7.94
C VAL A 162 30.81 -0.94 7.47
N ARG A 163 30.91 0.27 8.02
CA ARG A 163 31.98 1.25 7.69
C ARG A 163 33.35 0.79 8.12
N ALA A 164 34.38 1.45 7.58
CA ALA A 164 35.76 1.30 8.03
C ALA A 164 35.85 1.55 9.56
N GLY A 165 36.38 0.57 10.28
CA GLY A 165 36.42 0.58 11.75
C GLY A 165 35.57 -0.50 12.40
N GLY A 166 34.71 -1.16 11.66
CA GLY A 166 33.84 -2.20 12.20
C GLY A 166 32.75 -1.64 13.13
N THR A 167 31.90 -2.51 13.63
CA THR A 167 30.88 -2.18 14.64
C THR A 167 30.53 -3.41 15.47
N SER A 168 29.82 -3.21 16.57
CA SER A 168 29.35 -4.32 17.39
C SER A 168 27.82 -4.44 17.24
N LEU A 169 27.36 -5.66 16.95
CA LEU A 169 25.94 -6.01 17.04
C LEU A 169 25.57 -6.10 18.52
N ARG A 170 24.49 -5.44 18.92
CA ARG A 170 24.02 -5.39 20.31
C ARG A 170 22.62 -5.93 20.43
N ALA A 171 22.32 -6.48 21.61
CA ALA A 171 20.96 -7.03 21.88
C ALA A 171 19.89 -5.93 21.97
N GLU A 172 20.27 -4.73 22.46
CA GLU A 172 19.36 -3.58 22.60
C GLU A 172 19.95 -2.32 22.00
N ALA A 173 19.09 -1.34 21.67
CA ALA A 173 19.42 -0.06 21.06
C ALA A 173 20.06 0.94 22.06
N VAL A 174 21.00 0.49 22.88
CA VAL A 174 21.72 1.30 23.87
C VAL A 174 23.20 0.96 23.90
N ARG A 175 24.04 1.97 24.15
CA ARG A 175 25.52 1.82 24.15
C ARG A 175 26.03 0.86 25.24
N THR A 176 25.32 0.72 26.33
CA THR A 176 25.67 -0.14 27.48
C THR A 176 25.27 -1.59 27.31
N SER A 177 24.42 -1.91 26.30
CA SER A 177 24.02 -3.29 25.99
C SER A 177 25.25 -4.13 25.61
N PRO A 178 25.35 -5.40 26.08
CA PRO A 178 26.44 -6.27 25.68
C PRO A 178 26.52 -6.45 24.18
N ALA A 179 27.73 -6.49 23.64
CA ALA A 179 27.97 -6.83 22.25
C ALA A 179 27.72 -8.32 22.06
N THR A 180 26.82 -8.67 21.16
CA THR A 180 26.51 -10.06 20.81
C THR A 180 27.52 -10.59 19.80
N GLU A 181 27.98 -9.72 18.89
CA GLU A 181 28.92 -10.07 17.82
C GLU A 181 29.72 -8.84 17.39
N HIS A 182 30.96 -9.03 16.99
CA HIS A 182 31.80 -7.99 16.36
C HIS A 182 31.76 -8.14 14.84
N LEU A 183 31.31 -7.09 14.16
CA LEU A 183 31.17 -7.02 12.72
C LEU A 183 32.35 -6.27 12.11
N ALA A 184 33.07 -6.94 11.21
CA ALA A 184 34.21 -6.35 10.51
C ALA A 184 33.73 -5.28 9.50
N ALA A 185 34.64 -4.36 9.16
CA ALA A 185 34.40 -3.41 8.08
C ALA A 185 34.10 -4.16 6.76
N GLY A 186 33.10 -3.65 6.01
CA GLY A 186 32.65 -4.29 4.76
C GLY A 186 31.65 -5.43 4.94
N THR A 187 31.34 -5.84 6.18
CA THR A 187 30.28 -6.84 6.41
C THR A 187 28.95 -6.31 5.89
N THR A 188 28.24 -7.11 5.11
CA THR A 188 26.92 -6.79 4.59
C THR A 188 25.85 -7.26 5.57
N LEU A 189 24.96 -6.36 5.96
CA LEU A 189 23.86 -6.62 6.89
C LEU A 189 22.52 -6.37 6.21
N GLU A 190 21.51 -7.12 6.59
CA GLU A 190 20.14 -6.87 6.19
C GLU A 190 19.49 -5.88 7.17
N LEU A 191 18.96 -4.76 6.67
CA LEU A 191 18.26 -3.78 7.49
C LEU A 191 16.90 -4.32 7.91
N VAL A 192 16.68 -4.51 9.21
CA VAL A 192 15.38 -4.90 9.78
C VAL A 192 14.54 -3.66 10.10
N ASN A 193 15.14 -2.65 10.74
CA ASN A 193 14.48 -1.38 11.02
C ASN A 193 15.51 -0.25 11.06
N ALA A 194 15.20 0.88 10.40
CA ALA A 194 16.04 2.07 10.40
C ALA A 194 15.58 3.04 11.49
N GLY A 195 16.39 3.23 12.52
CA GLY A 195 16.22 4.27 13.52
C GLY A 195 17.19 5.44 13.32
N ARG A 196 16.99 6.55 14.02
CA ARG A 196 17.87 7.74 13.91
C ARG A 196 19.27 7.50 14.45
N GLU A 197 19.37 6.85 15.60
CA GLU A 197 20.65 6.58 16.27
C GLU A 197 21.05 5.11 16.16
N TRP A 198 20.08 4.20 16.13
CA TRP A 198 20.27 2.77 16.09
C TRP A 198 19.44 2.14 14.98
N CYS A 199 20.06 1.25 14.23
CA CYS A 199 19.39 0.41 13.24
C CYS A 199 19.28 -1.01 13.78
N LYS A 200 18.09 -1.62 13.66
CA LYS A 200 17.94 -3.05 13.83
C LYS A 200 18.34 -3.74 12.53
N VAL A 201 19.29 -4.64 12.63
CA VAL A 201 19.86 -5.36 11.48
C VAL A 201 19.84 -6.86 11.74
N LYS A 202 19.94 -7.61 10.68
CA LYS A 202 20.15 -9.06 10.70
C LYS A 202 21.42 -9.37 9.92
N ASP A 203 22.30 -10.17 10.50
CA ASP A 203 23.42 -10.74 9.77
C ASP A 203 22.91 -11.90 8.91
N PRO A 204 23.03 -11.83 7.56
CA PRO A 204 22.55 -12.88 6.67
C PRO A 204 23.35 -14.18 6.84
N THR A 205 24.59 -14.11 7.38
CA THR A 205 25.48 -15.27 7.56
C THR A 205 25.14 -16.07 8.82
N THR A 206 24.97 -15.36 9.94
CA THR A 206 24.69 -15.97 11.26
C THR A 206 23.20 -16.04 11.59
N SER A 207 22.37 -15.30 10.81
CA SER A 207 20.94 -15.10 11.08
C SER A 207 20.62 -14.40 12.41
N VAL A 208 21.62 -13.85 13.08
CA VAL A 208 21.46 -13.13 14.34
C VAL A 208 20.88 -11.74 14.07
N GLU A 209 19.86 -11.37 14.83
CA GLU A 209 19.29 -10.01 14.82
C GLU A 209 19.83 -9.21 16.00
N GLY A 210 20.11 -7.94 15.76
CA GLY A 210 20.57 -7.02 16.80
C GLY A 210 20.55 -5.57 16.35
N PHE A 211 21.15 -4.71 17.15
CA PHE A 211 21.23 -3.28 16.90
C PHE A 211 22.66 -2.83 16.63
N VAL A 212 22.82 -2.00 15.59
CA VAL A 212 24.08 -1.29 15.30
C VAL A 212 23.83 0.22 15.29
N GLN A 213 24.85 1.00 15.59
CA GLN A 213 24.72 2.46 15.46
C GLN A 213 24.53 2.84 13.99
N THR A 214 23.58 3.72 13.71
CA THR A 214 23.28 4.23 12.35
C THR A 214 24.52 4.88 11.71
N ALA A 215 25.35 5.53 12.52
CA ALA A 215 26.58 6.14 12.07
C ALA A 215 27.69 5.15 11.66
N SER A 216 27.58 3.87 12.06
CA SER A 216 28.59 2.83 11.77
C SER A 216 28.30 2.03 10.50
N VAL A 217 27.23 2.31 9.80
CA VAL A 217 26.83 1.62 8.57
C VAL A 217 26.54 2.59 7.43
N ASP A 218 26.80 2.16 6.21
CA ASP A 218 26.46 2.84 4.96
C ASP A 218 25.29 2.12 4.26
N GLY A 219 24.63 2.85 3.33
CA GLY A 219 23.50 2.31 2.57
C GLY A 219 22.13 2.68 3.13
N ILE A 220 22.07 3.50 4.19
CA ILE A 220 20.79 4.00 4.71
C ILE A 220 20.43 5.29 3.97
N VAL A 221 20.00 5.17 2.73
CA VAL A 221 19.45 6.30 1.99
C VAL A 221 17.96 6.41 2.31
N LEU A 222 17.62 7.32 3.22
CA LEU A 222 16.23 7.52 3.69
C LEU A 222 15.47 8.59 2.90
N GLY A 223 16.16 9.30 1.99
CA GLY A 223 15.55 10.35 1.16
C GLY A 223 16.45 10.75 0.02
N VAL A 224 15.89 11.45 -0.96
CA VAL A 224 16.58 11.91 -2.17
C VAL A 224 16.44 13.42 -2.37
N ARG A 225 17.34 14.01 -3.17
CA ARG A 225 17.38 15.44 -3.50
C ARG A 225 17.64 15.64 -4.99
N GLY A 226 17.48 16.88 -5.45
CA GLY A 226 17.77 17.27 -6.83
C GLY A 226 16.97 16.47 -7.86
N LEU A 227 17.66 16.00 -8.90
CA LEU A 227 17.03 15.27 -10.00
C LEU A 227 16.34 13.97 -9.55
N LEU A 228 16.95 13.23 -8.61
CA LEU A 228 16.35 11.98 -8.10
C LEU A 228 15.03 12.26 -7.35
N LEU A 229 14.94 13.37 -6.62
CA LEU A 229 13.69 13.79 -6.00
C LEU A 229 12.65 14.14 -7.07
N ALA A 230 13.00 14.86 -8.13
CA ALA A 230 12.09 15.16 -9.22
C ALA A 230 11.55 13.87 -9.89
N VAL A 231 12.40 12.90 -10.15
CA VAL A 231 11.99 11.58 -10.67
C VAL A 231 11.04 10.88 -9.70
N ALA A 232 11.34 10.89 -8.39
CA ALA A 232 10.48 10.31 -7.38
C ALA A 232 9.10 10.99 -7.33
N LEU A 233 9.03 12.32 -7.47
CA LEU A 233 7.78 13.08 -7.47
C LEU A 233 6.93 12.81 -8.72
N VAL A 234 7.54 12.81 -9.91
CA VAL A 234 6.85 12.48 -11.17
C VAL A 234 6.33 11.04 -11.11
N GLY A 235 7.16 10.11 -10.65
CA GLY A 235 6.75 8.72 -10.44
C GLY A 235 5.59 8.59 -9.45
N SER A 236 5.66 9.26 -8.29
CA SER A 236 4.59 9.25 -7.29
C SER A 236 3.29 9.86 -7.82
N PHE A 237 3.35 10.95 -8.59
CA PHE A 237 2.19 11.55 -9.24
C PHE A 237 1.55 10.56 -10.21
N PHE A 238 2.35 9.92 -11.07
CA PHE A 238 1.85 8.93 -12.02
C PHE A 238 1.23 7.71 -11.31
N LEU A 239 1.90 7.17 -10.30
CA LEU A 239 1.38 6.05 -9.50
C LEU A 239 0.08 6.44 -8.77
N GLY A 240 0.02 7.65 -8.21
CA GLY A 240 -1.20 8.21 -7.63
C GLY A 240 -2.33 8.32 -8.64
N SER A 241 -2.03 8.71 -9.89
CA SER A 241 -3.05 8.86 -10.95
C SER A 241 -3.68 7.54 -11.39
N ILE A 242 -2.92 6.45 -11.38
CA ILE A 242 -3.41 5.12 -11.79
C ILE A 242 -3.98 4.30 -10.63
N MET A 243 -3.63 4.65 -9.38
CA MET A 243 -4.08 3.94 -8.19
C MET A 243 -5.61 3.86 -8.07
N PRO A 244 -6.41 4.91 -8.34
CA PRO A 244 -7.86 4.84 -8.26
C PRO A 244 -8.50 3.79 -9.16
N LEU A 245 -7.80 3.33 -10.19
CA LEU A 245 -8.25 2.24 -11.07
C LEU A 245 -8.21 0.86 -10.39
N GLY A 246 -7.62 0.74 -9.20
CA GLY A 246 -7.49 -0.51 -8.47
C GLY A 246 -6.11 -1.16 -8.54
N ILE A 247 -5.09 -0.40 -8.98
CA ILE A 247 -3.72 -0.92 -9.17
C ILE A 247 -2.97 -1.15 -7.86
N GLY A 248 -3.39 -0.56 -6.76
CA GLY A 248 -2.62 -0.64 -5.52
C GLY A 248 -1.28 0.13 -5.62
N TYR A 249 -1.03 0.98 -4.65
CA TYR A 249 0.13 1.89 -4.65
C TYR A 249 1.41 1.20 -4.13
N TYR A 250 1.29 0.18 -3.30
CA TYR A 250 2.37 -0.36 -2.48
C TYR A 250 3.54 -0.92 -3.30
N ALA A 251 3.28 -1.91 -4.12
CA ALA A 251 4.33 -2.59 -4.88
C ALA A 251 5.03 -1.65 -5.90
N PRO A 252 4.31 -0.85 -6.70
CA PRO A 252 4.95 0.11 -7.60
C PRO A 252 5.76 1.19 -6.87
N CYS A 253 5.29 1.66 -5.70
CA CYS A 253 6.04 2.63 -4.88
C CYS A 253 7.36 2.04 -4.36
N MET A 254 7.37 0.77 -3.93
CA MET A 254 8.59 0.10 -3.51
C MET A 254 9.62 0.05 -4.64
N VAL A 255 9.20 -0.24 -5.87
CA VAL A 255 10.08 -0.22 -7.05
C VAL A 255 10.59 1.19 -7.30
N LEU A 256 9.72 2.20 -7.31
CA LEU A 256 10.12 3.60 -7.53
C LEU A 256 11.18 4.04 -6.51
N VAL A 257 10.93 3.79 -5.21
CA VAL A 257 11.85 4.12 -4.11
C VAL A 257 13.21 3.43 -4.30
N THR A 258 13.20 2.17 -4.72
CA THR A 258 14.44 1.41 -5.00
C THR A 258 15.17 1.96 -6.22
N LEU A 259 14.45 2.28 -7.31
CA LEU A 259 15.04 2.82 -8.54
C LEU A 259 15.72 4.18 -8.34
N VAL A 260 15.21 5.01 -7.43
CA VAL A 260 15.86 6.28 -7.07
C VAL A 260 16.97 6.11 -6.02
N GLY A 261 17.34 4.88 -5.70
CA GLY A 261 18.47 4.55 -4.81
C GLY A 261 18.17 4.68 -3.32
N MET A 262 16.90 4.81 -2.92
CA MET A 262 16.52 4.81 -1.52
C MET A 262 16.45 3.37 -0.97
N ASN A 263 16.62 3.26 0.35
CA ASN A 263 16.41 1.98 1.02
C ASN A 263 14.95 1.52 0.84
N PRO A 264 14.69 0.26 0.41
CA PRO A 264 13.33 -0.26 0.18
C PRO A 264 12.41 -0.13 1.40
N ARG A 265 12.96 -0.15 2.62
CA ARG A 265 12.15 0.03 3.84
C ARG A 265 11.60 1.45 3.99
N ALA A 266 12.27 2.47 3.42
CA ALA A 266 11.74 3.84 3.37
C ALA A 266 10.47 3.94 2.51
N ALA A 267 10.19 2.94 1.65
CA ALA A 267 8.94 2.88 0.91
C ALA A 267 7.72 2.70 1.81
N PHE A 268 7.83 1.97 2.95
CA PHE A 268 6.68 1.69 3.82
C PHE A 268 5.98 2.95 4.35
N PRO A 269 6.65 3.90 5.01
CA PRO A 269 6.01 5.14 5.44
C PRO A 269 5.51 5.99 4.25
N ILE A 270 6.21 5.96 3.10
CA ILE A 270 5.79 6.70 1.90
C ILE A 270 4.50 6.09 1.33
N MET A 271 4.44 4.77 1.12
CA MET A 271 3.26 4.14 0.53
C MET A 271 2.06 4.13 1.46
N MET A 272 2.24 3.86 2.76
CA MET A 272 1.17 3.93 3.75
C MET A 272 0.65 5.37 3.89
N GLY A 273 1.56 6.35 4.00
CA GLY A 273 1.22 7.76 4.05
C GLY A 273 0.52 8.23 2.76
N ALA A 274 1.10 7.92 1.59
CA ALA A 274 0.47 8.28 0.32
C ALA A 274 -0.96 7.73 0.22
N CYS A 275 -1.17 6.43 0.48
CA CYS A 275 -2.51 5.83 0.43
C CYS A 275 -3.47 6.46 1.43
N ALA A 276 -3.02 6.74 2.66
CA ALA A 276 -3.86 7.36 3.67
C ALA A 276 -4.34 8.78 3.29
N PHE A 277 -3.54 9.52 2.52
CA PHE A 277 -3.92 10.85 2.04
C PHE A 277 -4.65 10.82 0.69
N LEU A 278 -4.23 9.99 -0.26
CA LEU A 278 -4.82 9.97 -1.60
C LEU A 278 -6.20 9.28 -1.64
N MET A 279 -6.44 8.26 -0.79
CA MET A 279 -7.71 7.53 -0.80
C MET A 279 -8.90 8.36 -0.33
N PRO A 280 -8.82 9.20 0.72
CA PRO A 280 -9.89 10.15 1.04
C PRO A 280 -10.22 11.07 -0.14
N VAL A 281 -9.20 11.60 -0.85
CA VAL A 281 -9.37 12.50 -2.00
C VAL A 281 -10.07 11.79 -3.16
N ALA A 282 -9.56 10.61 -3.55
CA ALA A 282 -10.20 9.77 -4.56
C ALA A 282 -11.61 9.32 -4.13
N GLY A 283 -11.77 8.95 -2.86
CA GLY A 283 -13.02 8.50 -2.28
C GLY A 283 -14.12 9.57 -2.36
N ILE A 284 -13.82 10.84 -2.06
CA ILE A 284 -14.74 11.95 -2.21
C ILE A 284 -15.26 12.02 -3.65
N GLU A 285 -14.38 11.91 -4.64
CA GLU A 285 -14.76 11.97 -6.07
C GLU A 285 -15.69 10.80 -6.45
N PHE A 286 -15.41 9.58 -5.99
CA PHE A 286 -16.28 8.43 -6.25
C PHE A 286 -17.62 8.53 -5.51
N VAL A 287 -17.63 9.05 -4.29
CA VAL A 287 -18.84 9.27 -3.49
C VAL A 287 -19.75 10.28 -4.18
N GLN A 288 -19.22 11.44 -4.57
CA GLN A 288 -19.97 12.48 -5.26
C GLN A 288 -20.54 12.04 -6.61
N LYS A 289 -19.79 11.19 -7.33
CA LYS A 289 -20.23 10.63 -8.62
C LYS A 289 -21.08 9.37 -8.49
N LYS A 290 -21.35 8.90 -7.28
CA LYS A 290 -22.11 7.65 -6.99
C LYS A 290 -21.52 6.43 -7.73
N ARG A 291 -20.19 6.37 -7.88
CA ARG A 291 -19.49 5.29 -8.61
C ARG A 291 -18.84 4.30 -7.64
N TYR A 292 -19.58 3.85 -6.64
CA TYR A 292 -19.15 2.84 -5.65
C TYR A 292 -20.38 2.06 -5.14
N SER A 293 -20.15 0.89 -4.54
CA SER A 293 -21.17 0.12 -3.80
C SER A 293 -21.13 0.56 -2.33
N LEU A 294 -22.25 1.07 -1.82
CA LEU A 294 -22.33 1.53 -0.43
C LEU A 294 -22.11 0.38 0.54
N ARG A 295 -22.83 -0.77 0.35
CA ARG A 295 -22.66 -1.95 1.20
C ARG A 295 -21.26 -2.52 1.14
N GLY A 296 -20.67 -2.57 -0.07
CA GLY A 296 -19.29 -3.01 -0.27
C GLY A 296 -18.29 -2.16 0.48
N ALA A 297 -18.35 -0.84 0.28
CA ALA A 297 -17.45 0.11 0.92
C ALA A 297 -17.60 0.13 2.46
N ALA A 298 -18.84 0.13 2.96
CA ALA A 298 -19.10 0.08 4.39
C ALA A 298 -18.58 -1.22 5.05
N GLY A 299 -18.72 -2.36 4.35
CA GLY A 299 -18.18 -3.64 4.82
C GLY A 299 -16.64 -3.64 4.87
N LEU A 300 -15.99 -3.16 3.80
CA LEU A 300 -14.54 -3.03 3.76
C LEU A 300 -14.02 -2.10 4.87
N ALA A 301 -14.67 -0.96 5.09
CA ALA A 301 -14.27 -0.01 6.14
C ALA A 301 -14.44 -0.62 7.54
N ALA A 302 -15.62 -1.16 7.85
CA ALA A 302 -15.90 -1.73 9.15
C ALA A 302 -14.97 -2.90 9.50
N GLY A 303 -14.88 -3.91 8.64
CA GLY A 303 -13.99 -5.05 8.86
C GLY A 303 -12.52 -4.66 8.81
N GLY A 304 -12.16 -3.78 7.88
CA GLY A 304 -10.77 -3.41 7.61
C GLY A 304 -10.08 -2.67 8.76
N ILE A 305 -10.77 -1.81 9.49
CA ILE A 305 -10.21 -1.14 10.69
C ILE A 305 -9.73 -2.18 11.70
N PHE A 306 -10.57 -3.17 12.01
CA PHE A 306 -10.23 -4.24 12.96
C PHE A 306 -9.14 -5.16 12.40
N GLY A 307 -9.19 -5.51 11.09
CA GLY A 307 -8.19 -6.32 10.43
C GLY A 307 -6.81 -5.66 10.45
N SER A 308 -6.73 -4.37 10.10
CA SER A 308 -5.49 -3.59 10.17
C SER A 308 -4.94 -3.49 11.59
N ALA A 309 -5.79 -3.17 12.57
CA ALA A 309 -5.36 -3.05 13.96
C ALA A 309 -4.82 -4.38 14.51
N LEU A 310 -5.50 -5.50 14.22
CA LEU A 310 -5.05 -6.82 14.67
C LEU A 310 -3.73 -7.24 13.99
N ALA A 311 -3.59 -6.99 12.68
CA ALA A 311 -2.35 -7.29 11.96
C ALA A 311 -1.14 -6.65 12.62
N LEU A 312 -1.24 -5.40 13.04
CA LEU A 312 -0.16 -4.66 13.67
C LEU A 312 0.23 -5.21 15.05
N LEU A 313 -0.69 -5.88 15.74
CA LEU A 313 -0.44 -6.54 17.02
C LEU A 313 0.21 -7.92 16.85
N VAL A 314 -0.09 -8.64 15.76
CA VAL A 314 0.25 -10.07 15.56
C VAL A 314 1.42 -10.29 14.58
N VAL A 315 1.88 -9.26 13.87
CA VAL A 315 2.85 -9.32 12.75
C VAL A 315 4.12 -10.15 13.00
N LYS A 316 4.51 -10.35 14.25
CA LYS A 316 5.80 -10.99 14.58
C LYS A 316 5.86 -12.51 14.35
N SER A 317 4.74 -13.21 14.09
CA SER A 317 4.68 -14.68 14.17
C SER A 317 4.09 -15.44 12.97
N LEU A 318 3.69 -14.79 11.87
CA LEU A 318 2.99 -15.47 10.78
C LEU A 318 3.89 -15.92 9.62
N PRO A 319 3.78 -17.19 9.16
CA PRO A 319 4.48 -17.68 7.98
C PRO A 319 3.80 -17.16 6.70
N LEU A 320 4.14 -15.91 6.31
CA LEU A 320 3.54 -15.22 5.16
C LEU A 320 3.88 -15.85 3.79
N TYR A 321 4.86 -16.73 3.72
CA TYR A 321 5.35 -17.30 2.47
C TYR A 321 4.23 -18.01 1.67
N TRP A 322 3.53 -18.94 2.28
CA TRP A 322 2.47 -19.70 1.61
C TRP A 322 1.26 -18.86 1.26
N VAL A 323 0.91 -17.88 2.13
CA VAL A 323 -0.20 -16.95 1.88
C VAL A 323 0.10 -16.08 0.67
N LYS A 324 1.31 -15.57 0.53
CA LYS A 324 1.74 -14.79 -0.65
C LYS A 324 1.63 -15.61 -1.94
N TRP A 325 2.06 -16.87 -1.95
CA TRP A 325 1.94 -17.77 -3.11
C TRP A 325 0.48 -18.00 -3.51
N LEU A 326 -0.38 -18.31 -2.53
CA LEU A 326 -1.82 -18.51 -2.77
C LEU A 326 -2.45 -17.25 -3.38
N VAL A 327 -2.22 -16.10 -2.76
CA VAL A 327 -2.77 -14.82 -3.23
C VAL A 327 -2.24 -14.49 -4.63
N THR A 328 -0.95 -14.71 -4.91
CA THR A 328 -0.37 -14.51 -6.25
C THR A 328 -1.12 -15.32 -7.30
N ALA A 329 -1.34 -16.62 -7.07
CA ALA A 329 -2.05 -17.48 -8.02
C ALA A 329 -3.50 -17.01 -8.28
N VAL A 330 -4.22 -16.66 -7.21
CA VAL A 330 -5.63 -16.21 -7.30
C VAL A 330 -5.73 -14.84 -7.99
N VAL A 331 -4.79 -13.94 -7.75
CA VAL A 331 -4.73 -12.60 -8.38
C VAL A 331 -4.41 -12.72 -9.87
N VAL A 332 -3.48 -13.61 -10.26
CA VAL A 332 -3.19 -13.91 -11.68
C VAL A 332 -4.45 -14.40 -12.39
N TYR A 333 -5.13 -15.39 -11.81
CA TYR A 333 -6.39 -15.92 -12.39
C TYR A 333 -7.42 -14.81 -12.59
N THR A 334 -7.61 -13.94 -11.60
CA THR A 334 -8.59 -12.85 -11.68
C THR A 334 -8.21 -11.81 -12.72
N GLY A 335 -6.92 -11.43 -12.79
CA GLY A 335 -6.40 -10.51 -13.80
C GLY A 335 -6.66 -11.01 -15.23
N ILE A 336 -6.32 -12.27 -15.50
CA ILE A 336 -6.59 -12.93 -16.80
C ILE A 336 -8.09 -12.99 -17.07
N SER A 337 -8.92 -13.34 -16.08
CA SER A 337 -10.38 -13.40 -16.22
C SER A 337 -10.99 -12.04 -16.59
N LEU A 338 -10.50 -10.93 -16.00
CA LEU A 338 -10.92 -9.57 -16.35
C LEU A 338 -10.58 -9.21 -17.79
N LEU A 339 -9.35 -9.46 -18.22
CA LEU A 339 -8.92 -9.18 -19.58
C LEU A 339 -9.72 -9.99 -20.61
N ASN A 340 -9.96 -11.26 -20.33
CA ASN A 340 -10.77 -12.13 -21.18
C ASN A 340 -12.24 -11.66 -21.29
N THR A 341 -12.82 -11.17 -20.18
CA THR A 341 -14.18 -10.62 -20.18
C THR A 341 -14.26 -9.35 -21.03
N ALA A 342 -13.32 -8.43 -20.86
CA ALA A 342 -13.24 -7.21 -21.67
C ALA A 342 -13.03 -7.50 -23.17
N ALA A 343 -12.26 -8.54 -23.49
CA ALA A 343 -12.04 -8.98 -24.87
C ALA A 343 -13.33 -9.59 -25.49
N ARG A 344 -14.08 -10.38 -24.72
CA ARG A 344 -15.37 -10.94 -25.17
C ARG A 344 -16.41 -9.85 -25.42
N GLU A 345 -16.56 -8.87 -24.54
CA GLU A 345 -17.46 -7.73 -24.72
C GLU A 345 -17.10 -6.92 -26.00
N LYS A 346 -15.81 -6.86 -26.38
CA LYS A 346 -15.40 -6.26 -27.65
C LYS A 346 -15.95 -7.00 -28.86
N ARG A 347 -15.83 -8.33 -28.85
CA ARG A 347 -16.26 -9.18 -29.97
C ARG A 347 -17.78 -9.14 -30.15
N THR A 348 -18.53 -9.19 -29.05
CA THR A 348 -19.99 -9.10 -29.08
C THR A 348 -20.46 -7.75 -29.60
N ALA A 349 -19.85 -6.64 -29.18
CA ALA A 349 -20.17 -5.31 -29.68
C ALA A 349 -19.88 -5.18 -31.20
N ALA A 350 -18.77 -5.77 -31.68
CA ALA A 350 -18.38 -5.75 -33.09
C ALA A 350 -19.24 -6.67 -34.00
N SER A 351 -19.94 -7.65 -33.42
CA SER A 351 -20.86 -8.55 -34.17
C SER A 351 -22.29 -8.01 -34.29
N VAL A 352 -22.62 -6.91 -33.60
CA VAL A 352 -23.93 -6.25 -33.59
C VAL A 352 -23.91 -4.95 -34.40
N SER A 353 -22.72 -4.43 -34.72
CA SER A 353 -22.51 -3.27 -35.64
C SER A 353 -22.32 -3.74 -37.08
#